data_f0413a2f03d516e1404dad820eacab69
#
_entry.id   f0413a2f03d516e1404dad820eacab69
#
_cell.length_a   1.000
_cell.length_b   1.000
_cell.length_c   1.000
_cell.angle_alpha   90.00
_cell.angle_beta   90.00
_cell.angle_gamma   90.00
#
_symmetry.space_group_name_H-M   'P 1'
#
loop_
_entity.id
_entity.type
_entity.pdbx_description
1 polymer ?
#
loop_
_entity_poly.entity_id
_entity_poly.type
_entity_poly.pdbx_seq_one_letter_code
_entity_poly.pdbx_strand_id
1 'polypeptide(L)'
;MTIDEKKELIEKANSLEELEEVRKKIEEPEEEPKEEPKTEEPKVEPEDISITPEEERKLVRDAVDESQLIERKGEKQMELRNSKEYIDAFADYIKTGKNEELRALVTTNGYATGNSATVEVPDFVYDVVKTAWERDDLMARVRRLSAQGNMSVQFEAVAGDATVHTEGYGEVEAEQLILGIITLTPKSIKKWVGISDEALDMRGEEFLRYIYDELTYKIAKETAKTLLNKIANLPASLSPNADGVYDKVSANIIKEAPAIGTIAKAISNLNDETRDITVVMNKLTWGAFKEAQYNGNYANDIFEGATVVFNNTLPAYSSANANQVYCIVGDFDTGALANYPNGDDITIKFDDKTEMTSDIVRILGRRFVAVEPVQDKAFCLIGKPASV
;
A
#
# COMPACT_ATOMS: atom_id res chain seq x y z
N MET A 1 14.64 -2.03 -43.23
CA MET A 1 15.64 -1.49 -42.28
C MET A 1 15.35 -1.94 -40.86
N THR A 2 16.32 -2.48 -40.21
CA THR A 2 16.19 -2.90 -38.78
C THR A 2 16.24 -1.69 -37.84
N ILE A 3 15.77 -1.88 -36.59
CA ILE A 3 15.73 -0.81 -35.57
C ILE A 3 17.14 -0.29 -35.24
N ASP A 4 18.15 -1.18 -35.28
CA ASP A 4 19.54 -0.82 -35.03
C ASP A 4 20.17 -0.02 -36.16
N GLU A 5 19.87 -0.33 -37.42
CA GLU A 5 20.27 0.45 -38.56
C GLU A 5 19.65 1.86 -38.58
N LYS A 6 18.40 2.00 -38.12
CA LYS A 6 17.73 3.29 -37.97
C LYS A 6 18.39 4.16 -36.91
N LYS A 7 18.81 3.57 -35.79
CA LYS A 7 19.53 4.27 -34.72
C LYS A 7 20.92 4.74 -35.15
N GLU A 8 21.65 3.91 -35.86
CA GLU A 8 22.99 4.27 -36.39
C GLU A 8 22.98 5.41 -37.40
N LEU A 9 21.90 5.51 -38.20
CA LEU A 9 21.70 6.63 -39.15
C LEU A 9 21.34 7.93 -38.42
N ILE A 10 20.60 7.87 -37.34
CA ILE A 10 20.24 9.06 -36.53
C ILE A 10 21.46 9.56 -35.77
N GLU A 11 22.32 8.67 -35.21
CA GLU A 11 23.54 9.05 -34.49
C GLU A 11 24.61 9.70 -35.40
N LYS A 12 24.63 9.38 -36.69
CA LYS A 12 25.58 9.94 -37.68
C LYS A 12 25.17 11.30 -38.25
N ALA A 13 23.96 11.77 -37.99
CA ALA A 13 23.49 13.05 -38.48
C ALA A 13 23.97 14.19 -37.58
N ASN A 14 24.80 15.09 -38.12
CA ASN A 14 25.41 16.20 -37.40
C ASN A 14 24.73 17.58 -37.65
N SER A 15 23.73 17.65 -38.49
CA SER A 15 22.98 18.87 -38.77
C SER A 15 21.45 18.64 -38.88
N LEU A 16 20.67 19.70 -38.71
CA LEU A 16 19.20 19.66 -38.81
C LEU A 16 18.73 19.20 -40.20
N GLU A 17 19.44 19.60 -41.25
CA GLU A 17 19.11 19.21 -42.63
C GLU A 17 19.38 17.72 -42.88
N GLU A 18 20.45 17.17 -42.34
CA GLU A 18 20.76 15.72 -42.40
C GLU A 18 19.75 14.88 -41.61
N LEU A 19 19.24 15.38 -40.49
CA LEU A 19 18.18 14.72 -39.71
C LEU A 19 16.84 14.67 -40.46
N GLU A 20 16.50 15.72 -41.22
CA GLU A 20 15.30 15.74 -42.06
C GLU A 20 15.42 14.78 -43.25
N GLU A 21 16.60 14.64 -43.87
CA GLU A 21 16.85 13.65 -44.94
C GLU A 21 16.78 12.20 -44.39
N VAL A 22 17.34 11.95 -43.21
CA VAL A 22 17.27 10.63 -42.56
C VAL A 22 15.83 10.27 -42.22
N ARG A 23 15.04 11.23 -41.73
CA ARG A 23 13.62 11.05 -41.47
C ARG A 23 12.82 10.70 -42.71
N LYS A 24 13.09 11.39 -43.80
CA LYS A 24 12.44 11.13 -45.09
C LYS A 24 12.75 9.73 -45.64
N LYS A 25 14.00 9.25 -45.48
CA LYS A 25 14.43 7.89 -45.80
C LYS A 25 13.79 6.80 -44.95
N ILE A 26 13.44 7.11 -43.69
CA ILE A 26 12.81 6.17 -42.73
C ILE A 26 11.29 6.10 -42.99
N GLU A 27 10.67 7.19 -43.51
CA GLU A 27 9.22 7.30 -43.73
C GLU A 27 8.79 6.89 -45.17
N GLU A 28 9.72 6.72 -46.13
CA GLU A 28 9.37 6.18 -47.46
C GLU A 28 8.99 4.69 -47.33
N PRO A 29 7.77 4.30 -47.80
CA PRO A 29 7.37 2.88 -47.79
C PRO A 29 8.26 2.12 -48.79
N GLU A 30 8.83 0.99 -48.34
CA GLU A 30 9.55 0.07 -49.24
C GLU A 30 8.59 -0.39 -50.33
N GLU A 31 8.96 -0.16 -51.63
CA GLU A 31 8.28 -0.75 -52.78
C GLU A 31 8.32 -2.28 -52.65
N GLU A 32 7.15 -2.91 -52.67
CA GLU A 32 7.03 -4.37 -52.64
C GLU A 32 7.79 -5.01 -53.80
N PRO A 33 8.59 -6.07 -53.57
CA PRO A 33 9.25 -6.82 -54.64
C PRO A 33 8.19 -7.51 -55.50
N LYS A 34 8.31 -7.37 -56.81
CA LYS A 34 7.48 -8.03 -57.83
C LYS A 34 7.48 -9.53 -57.60
N GLU A 35 6.28 -10.13 -57.47
CA GLU A 35 6.03 -11.55 -57.33
C GLU A 35 6.62 -12.37 -58.51
N GLU A 36 7.46 -13.36 -58.17
CA GLU A 36 7.68 -14.54 -59.01
C GLU A 36 6.52 -15.54 -58.83
N PRO A 37 6.16 -16.33 -59.84
CA PRO A 37 4.92 -17.11 -59.82
C PRO A 37 4.94 -18.21 -58.77
N LYS A 38 4.00 -18.14 -57.82
CA LYS A 38 3.73 -19.13 -56.82
C LYS A 38 3.25 -20.42 -57.46
N THR A 39 3.92 -21.52 -57.13
CA THR A 39 3.40 -22.88 -57.20
C THR A 39 2.18 -22.97 -56.29
N GLU A 40 1.07 -23.44 -56.79
CA GLU A 40 -0.22 -23.60 -56.08
C GLU A 40 -0.06 -24.57 -54.90
N GLU A 41 -0.09 -24.03 -53.71
CA GLU A 41 -0.44 -24.82 -52.50
C GLU A 41 -1.97 -24.94 -52.41
N PRO A 42 -2.52 -26.12 -52.04
CA PRO A 42 -3.97 -26.30 -51.98
C PRO A 42 -4.57 -25.35 -50.95
N LYS A 43 -5.53 -24.51 -51.36
CA LYS A 43 -6.42 -23.76 -50.50
C LYS A 43 -7.11 -24.70 -49.56
N VAL A 44 -6.71 -24.71 -48.26
CA VAL A 44 -7.55 -25.18 -47.19
C VAL A 44 -8.59 -24.10 -46.96
N GLU A 45 -9.79 -24.32 -47.42
CA GLU A 45 -10.96 -23.52 -47.01
C GLU A 45 -11.06 -23.64 -45.48
N PRO A 46 -11.39 -22.58 -44.73
CA PRO A 46 -11.71 -22.72 -43.32
C PRO A 46 -12.91 -23.67 -43.22
N GLU A 47 -12.67 -24.86 -42.72
CA GLU A 47 -13.77 -25.78 -42.34
C GLU A 47 -14.65 -24.99 -41.37
N ASP A 48 -15.87 -24.72 -41.81
CA ASP A 48 -16.95 -24.22 -41.01
C ASP A 48 -17.22 -25.30 -39.95
N ILE A 49 -16.56 -25.24 -38.81
CA ILE A 49 -16.79 -26.15 -37.69
C ILE A 49 -18.19 -25.79 -37.16
N SER A 50 -19.20 -26.25 -37.86
CA SER A 50 -20.56 -26.25 -37.35
C SER A 50 -20.63 -27.26 -36.21
N ILE A 51 -20.32 -26.79 -34.99
CA ILE A 51 -20.55 -27.55 -33.78
C ILE A 51 -22.05 -27.84 -33.70
N THR A 52 -22.40 -29.12 -33.70
CA THR A 52 -23.82 -29.50 -33.58
C THR A 52 -24.35 -29.06 -32.20
N PRO A 53 -25.64 -28.72 -32.08
CA PRO A 53 -26.23 -28.31 -30.80
C PRO A 53 -26.06 -29.37 -29.68
N GLU A 54 -25.80 -30.61 -30.02
CA GLU A 54 -25.49 -31.68 -29.05
C GLU A 54 -24.03 -31.61 -28.56
N GLU A 55 -23.09 -31.29 -29.44
CA GLU A 55 -21.67 -31.11 -29.07
C GLU A 55 -21.48 -29.84 -28.24
N GLU A 56 -22.19 -28.76 -28.56
CA GLU A 56 -22.20 -27.53 -27.76
C GLU A 56 -22.75 -27.78 -26.36
N ARG A 57 -23.85 -28.54 -26.23
CA ARG A 57 -24.41 -28.94 -24.93
C ARG A 57 -23.47 -29.86 -24.14
N LYS A 58 -22.70 -30.69 -24.81
CA LYS A 58 -21.71 -31.56 -24.19
C LYS A 58 -20.53 -30.76 -23.67
N LEU A 59 -19.96 -29.83 -24.45
CA LEU A 59 -18.90 -28.95 -24.06
C LEU A 59 -19.30 -28.06 -22.86
N VAL A 60 -20.52 -27.52 -22.84
CA VAL A 60 -21.05 -26.75 -21.71
C VAL A 60 -21.20 -27.61 -20.46
N ARG A 61 -21.69 -28.88 -20.59
CA ARG A 61 -21.77 -29.81 -19.44
C ARG A 61 -20.40 -30.14 -18.89
N ASP A 62 -19.45 -30.50 -19.77
CA ASP A 62 -18.08 -30.85 -19.36
C ASP A 62 -17.39 -29.64 -18.66
N ALA A 63 -17.60 -28.40 -19.15
CA ALA A 63 -17.09 -27.17 -18.53
C ALA A 63 -17.76 -26.88 -17.16
N VAL A 64 -19.06 -27.13 -17.02
CA VAL A 64 -19.79 -27.00 -15.75
C VAL A 64 -19.35 -28.05 -14.74
N ASP A 65 -19.17 -29.31 -15.18
CA ASP A 65 -18.67 -30.38 -14.32
C ASP A 65 -17.23 -30.13 -13.86
N GLU A 66 -16.39 -29.56 -14.74
CA GLU A 66 -15.02 -29.18 -14.40
C GLU A 66 -14.98 -28.01 -13.41
N SER A 67 -15.83 -26.99 -13.58
CA SER A 67 -15.95 -25.87 -12.64
C SER A 67 -16.44 -26.33 -11.25
N GLN A 68 -17.43 -27.23 -11.18
CA GLN A 68 -17.88 -27.80 -9.92
C GLN A 68 -16.84 -28.71 -9.25
N LEU A 69 -16.01 -29.39 -10.03
CA LEU A 69 -14.87 -30.15 -9.52
C LEU A 69 -13.78 -29.23 -8.91
N ILE A 70 -13.53 -28.08 -9.53
CA ILE A 70 -12.59 -27.06 -9.03
C ILE A 70 -13.12 -26.44 -7.74
N GLU A 71 -14.41 -26.06 -7.68
CA GLU A 71 -15.04 -25.54 -6.48
C GLU A 71 -14.98 -26.54 -5.31
N ARG A 72 -15.36 -27.80 -5.55
CA ARG A 72 -15.28 -28.88 -4.53
C ARG A 72 -13.86 -29.16 -4.06
N LYS A 73 -12.85 -29.03 -4.93
CA LYS A 73 -11.44 -29.15 -4.54
C LYS A 73 -11.02 -27.95 -3.68
N GLY A 74 -11.46 -26.75 -4.02
CA GLY A 74 -11.20 -25.53 -3.23
C GLY A 74 -11.81 -25.61 -1.83
N GLU A 75 -13.09 -26.01 -1.71
CA GLU A 75 -13.77 -26.20 -0.42
C GLU A 75 -13.06 -27.23 0.47
N LYS A 76 -12.69 -28.39 -0.09
CA LYS A 76 -11.96 -29.41 0.67
C LYS A 76 -10.57 -28.97 1.07
N GLN A 77 -9.88 -28.17 0.25
CA GLN A 77 -8.57 -27.62 0.60
C GLN A 77 -8.70 -26.60 1.76
N MET A 78 -9.78 -25.83 1.77
CA MET A 78 -10.11 -24.89 2.85
C MET A 78 -10.44 -25.65 4.15
N GLU A 79 -11.20 -26.76 4.07
CA GLU A 79 -11.46 -27.64 5.21
C GLU A 79 -10.16 -28.24 5.77
N LEU A 80 -9.22 -28.66 4.91
CA LEU A 80 -7.94 -29.20 5.33
C LEU A 80 -7.11 -28.16 6.10
N ARG A 81 -7.03 -26.92 5.59
CA ARG A 81 -6.27 -25.83 6.25
C ARG A 81 -6.80 -25.44 7.61
N ASN A 82 -8.09 -25.68 7.85
CA ASN A 82 -8.75 -25.44 9.13
C ASN A 82 -8.76 -26.68 10.04
N SER A 83 -8.24 -27.80 9.57
CA SER A 83 -8.13 -29.00 10.39
C SER A 83 -7.07 -28.81 11.49
N LYS A 84 -7.35 -29.39 12.66
CA LYS A 84 -6.42 -29.31 13.79
C LYS A 84 -5.04 -29.89 13.45
N GLU A 85 -5.02 -30.98 12.69
CA GLU A 85 -3.80 -31.66 12.26
C GLU A 85 -2.92 -30.74 11.38
N TYR A 86 -3.54 -29.98 10.48
CA TYR A 86 -2.82 -29.03 9.64
C TYR A 86 -2.31 -27.83 10.46
N ILE A 87 -3.12 -27.33 11.39
CA ILE A 87 -2.76 -26.20 12.28
C ILE A 87 -1.59 -26.60 13.17
N ASP A 88 -1.61 -27.79 13.76
CA ASP A 88 -0.53 -28.29 14.61
C ASP A 88 0.76 -28.52 13.79
N ALA A 89 0.66 -29.14 12.60
CA ALA A 89 1.80 -29.32 11.71
C ALA A 89 2.37 -27.98 11.18
N PHE A 90 1.52 -26.97 10.98
CA PHE A 90 1.95 -25.63 10.59
C PHE A 90 2.65 -24.91 11.75
N ALA A 91 2.17 -25.10 12.98
CA ALA A 91 2.83 -24.59 14.17
C ALA A 91 4.22 -25.23 14.37
N ASP A 92 4.33 -26.55 14.17
CA ASP A 92 5.60 -27.27 14.23
C ASP A 92 6.56 -26.84 13.10
N TYR A 93 6.04 -26.55 11.92
CA TYR A 93 6.83 -25.91 10.87
C TYR A 93 7.39 -24.55 11.28
N ILE A 94 6.58 -23.71 11.95
CA ILE A 94 7.04 -22.40 12.44
C ILE A 94 8.04 -22.56 13.60
N LYS A 95 7.90 -23.57 14.45
CA LYS A 95 8.80 -23.86 15.57
C LYS A 95 10.14 -24.46 15.12
N THR A 96 10.12 -25.36 14.14
CA THR A 96 11.29 -26.18 13.75
C THR A 96 11.88 -25.85 12.40
N GLY A 97 11.16 -25.10 11.56
CA GLY A 97 11.55 -24.83 10.16
C GLY A 97 11.37 -26.01 9.21
N LYS A 98 10.89 -27.18 9.67
CA LYS A 98 10.68 -28.39 8.88
C LYS A 98 9.25 -28.44 8.36
N ASN A 99 9.08 -28.64 7.04
CA ASN A 99 7.77 -28.66 6.39
C ASN A 99 7.35 -30.05 5.86
N GLU A 100 8.01 -31.11 6.31
CA GLU A 100 7.80 -32.47 5.79
C GLU A 100 6.39 -32.98 6.11
N GLU A 101 5.91 -32.78 7.33
CA GLU A 101 4.57 -33.20 7.77
C GLU A 101 3.45 -32.41 7.06
N LEU A 102 3.61 -31.10 6.91
CA LEU A 102 2.68 -30.27 6.16
C LEU A 102 2.57 -30.70 4.70
N ARG A 103 3.72 -30.95 4.06
CA ARG A 103 3.73 -31.45 2.68
C ARG A 103 3.09 -32.82 2.56
N ALA A 104 3.33 -33.70 3.54
CA ALA A 104 2.71 -35.01 3.58
C ALA A 104 1.18 -34.90 3.68
N LEU A 105 0.64 -34.04 4.53
CA LEU A 105 -0.79 -33.79 4.67
C LEU A 105 -1.40 -33.26 3.37
N VAL A 106 -0.77 -32.29 2.72
CA VAL A 106 -1.24 -31.75 1.43
C VAL A 106 -1.20 -32.79 0.33
N THR A 107 -0.15 -33.62 0.28
CA THR A 107 0.02 -34.67 -0.74
C THR A 107 -0.96 -35.83 -0.50
N THR A 108 -1.12 -36.28 0.74
CA THR A 108 -2.02 -37.39 1.11
C THR A 108 -3.48 -37.05 0.80
N ASN A 109 -3.88 -35.78 0.95
CA ASN A 109 -5.22 -35.34 0.62
C ASN A 109 -5.42 -34.99 -0.88
N GLY A 110 -4.42 -35.23 -1.74
CA GLY A 110 -4.54 -35.14 -3.20
C GLY A 110 -4.55 -33.70 -3.76
N TYR A 111 -4.10 -32.70 -3.00
CA TYR A 111 -4.07 -31.29 -3.43
C TYR A 111 -2.81 -30.93 -4.21
N ALA A 112 -1.73 -31.67 -4.02
CA ALA A 112 -0.51 -31.52 -4.80
C ALA A 112 0.24 -32.84 -4.94
N THR A 113 1.11 -32.96 -5.94
CA THR A 113 1.95 -34.13 -6.16
C THR A 113 3.43 -33.80 -5.96
N GLY A 114 4.11 -34.58 -5.11
CA GLY A 114 5.56 -34.48 -4.92
C GLY A 114 6.05 -33.14 -4.39
N ASN A 115 7.13 -32.59 -4.99
CA ASN A 115 7.77 -31.35 -4.55
C ASN A 115 6.96 -30.06 -4.83
N SER A 116 5.83 -30.16 -5.53
CA SER A 116 4.96 -29.01 -5.85
C SER A 116 3.94 -28.66 -4.75
N ALA A 117 3.94 -29.40 -3.62
CA ALA A 117 3.06 -29.09 -2.50
C ALA A 117 3.43 -27.73 -1.89
N THR A 118 2.58 -26.73 -2.11
CA THR A 118 2.73 -25.39 -1.52
C THR A 118 2.16 -25.41 -0.11
N VAL A 119 2.92 -24.95 0.86
CA VAL A 119 2.47 -24.76 2.24
C VAL A 119 1.75 -23.43 2.33
N GLU A 120 0.46 -23.47 2.58
CA GLU A 120 -0.38 -22.30 2.74
C GLU A 120 -0.65 -21.99 4.22
N VAL A 121 -0.86 -20.73 4.54
CA VAL A 121 -1.16 -20.28 5.90
C VAL A 121 -2.58 -20.71 6.28
N PRO A 122 -2.83 -21.22 7.51
CA PRO A 122 -4.19 -21.50 7.98
C PRO A 122 -5.10 -20.28 7.94
N ASP A 123 -6.38 -20.47 7.62
CA ASP A 123 -7.31 -19.35 7.40
C ASP A 123 -7.51 -18.46 8.65
N PHE A 124 -7.51 -19.03 9.86
CA PHE A 124 -7.66 -18.24 11.09
C PHE A 124 -6.52 -17.22 11.29
N VAL A 125 -5.34 -17.45 10.70
CA VAL A 125 -4.21 -16.52 10.79
C VAL A 125 -4.52 -15.23 10.05
N TYR A 126 -5.24 -15.28 8.94
CA TYR A 126 -5.68 -14.08 8.23
C TYR A 126 -6.59 -13.21 9.09
N ASP A 127 -7.49 -13.83 9.86
CA ASP A 127 -8.36 -13.10 10.80
C ASP A 127 -7.56 -12.46 11.94
N VAL A 128 -6.55 -13.14 12.46
CA VAL A 128 -5.63 -12.60 13.47
C VAL A 128 -4.86 -11.40 12.90
N VAL A 129 -4.33 -11.52 11.70
CA VAL A 129 -3.60 -10.42 11.03
C VAL A 129 -4.50 -9.21 10.80
N LYS A 130 -5.72 -9.42 10.33
CA LYS A 130 -6.72 -8.37 10.12
C LYS A 130 -7.10 -7.70 11.45
N THR A 131 -7.41 -8.48 12.49
CA THR A 131 -7.78 -7.96 13.81
C THR A 131 -6.63 -7.16 14.43
N ALA A 132 -5.40 -7.64 14.33
CA ALA A 132 -4.24 -6.93 14.86
C ALA A 132 -3.98 -5.60 14.15
N TRP A 133 -4.29 -5.51 12.85
CA TRP A 133 -4.23 -4.28 12.08
C TRP A 133 -5.30 -3.28 12.51
N GLU A 134 -6.52 -3.75 12.73
CA GLU A 134 -7.65 -2.93 13.19
C GLU A 134 -7.45 -2.39 14.62
N ARG A 135 -6.57 -3.00 15.42
CA ARG A 135 -6.19 -2.50 16.76
C ARG A 135 -5.37 -1.21 16.72
N ASP A 136 -4.69 -0.91 15.61
CA ASP A 136 -4.06 0.40 15.45
C ASP A 136 -5.09 1.37 14.87
N ASP A 137 -5.68 2.17 15.75
CA ASP A 137 -6.76 3.12 15.41
C ASP A 137 -6.39 4.06 14.25
N LEU A 138 -5.10 4.36 14.07
CA LEU A 138 -4.65 5.21 12.98
C LEU A 138 -4.63 4.45 11.65
N MET A 139 -4.01 3.27 11.63
CA MET A 139 -3.88 2.50 10.39
C MET A 139 -5.21 1.93 9.90
N ALA A 140 -6.19 1.76 10.78
CA ALA A 140 -7.56 1.41 10.40
C ALA A 140 -8.25 2.51 9.55
N ARG A 141 -7.81 3.78 9.69
CA ARG A 141 -8.36 4.93 8.97
C ARG A 141 -7.62 5.26 7.67
N VAL A 142 -6.46 4.67 7.43
CA VAL A 142 -5.66 4.90 6.22
C VAL A 142 -6.14 3.99 5.10
N ARG A 143 -6.36 4.56 3.91
CA ARG A 143 -6.75 3.80 2.73
C ARG A 143 -5.65 2.81 2.32
N ARG A 144 -6.03 1.54 2.15
CA ARG A 144 -5.11 0.46 1.79
C ARG A 144 -5.24 0.09 0.32
N LEU A 145 -4.10 -0.19 -0.30
CA LEU A 145 -4.00 -0.76 -1.64
C LEU A 145 -3.04 -1.95 -1.63
N SER A 146 -3.22 -2.85 -2.59
CA SER A 146 -2.34 -3.98 -2.82
C SER A 146 -1.89 -3.96 -4.28
N ALA A 147 -0.86 -3.15 -4.58
CA ALA A 147 -0.27 -3.05 -5.90
C ALA A 147 1.17 -3.56 -5.85
N GLN A 148 1.52 -4.45 -6.78
CA GLN A 148 2.88 -5.00 -6.86
C GLN A 148 3.88 -3.96 -7.37
N GLY A 149 5.05 -3.92 -6.73
CA GLY A 149 6.13 -3.01 -7.10
C GLY A 149 5.96 -1.57 -6.60
N ASN A 150 6.63 -0.64 -7.25
CA ASN A 150 6.49 0.80 -6.97
C ASN A 150 5.20 1.30 -7.60
N MET A 151 4.47 2.12 -6.86
CA MET A 151 3.25 2.75 -7.31
C MET A 151 3.44 4.27 -7.35
N SER A 152 3.02 4.90 -8.42
CA SER A 152 3.02 6.37 -8.53
C SER A 152 1.57 6.87 -8.50
N VAL A 153 1.32 7.86 -7.64
CA VAL A 153 0.04 8.54 -7.52
C VAL A 153 0.23 9.97 -7.97
N GLN A 154 -0.65 10.43 -8.86
CA GLN A 154 -0.66 11.81 -9.31
C GLN A 154 -1.56 12.64 -8.39
N PHE A 155 -1.15 13.86 -8.12
CA PHE A 155 -1.94 14.87 -7.42
C PHE A 155 -1.85 16.20 -8.16
N GLU A 156 -2.84 17.03 -7.97
CA GLU A 156 -2.90 18.36 -8.55
C GLU A 156 -2.02 19.31 -7.75
N ALA A 157 -0.91 19.78 -8.36
CA ALA A 157 0.03 20.67 -7.68
C ALA A 157 -0.31 22.14 -7.90
N VAL A 158 -0.74 22.48 -9.13
CA VAL A 158 -1.21 23.84 -9.47
C VAL A 158 -2.41 23.68 -10.42
N ALA A 159 -3.52 24.22 -10.01
CA ALA A 159 -4.72 24.37 -10.82
C ALA A 159 -5.31 25.75 -10.62
N GLY A 160 -5.87 26.33 -11.65
CA GLY A 160 -6.64 27.54 -11.52
C GLY A 160 -8.13 27.27 -11.31
N ASP A 161 -8.86 28.24 -10.84
CA ASP A 161 -10.31 28.15 -10.69
C ASP A 161 -11.03 28.32 -12.03
N ALA A 162 -12.14 27.62 -12.22
CA ALA A 162 -12.98 27.82 -13.38
C ALA A 162 -13.56 29.26 -13.38
N THR A 163 -13.40 29.97 -14.50
CA THR A 163 -13.91 31.33 -14.63
C THR A 163 -15.29 31.36 -15.29
N VAL A 164 -16.20 32.20 -14.79
CA VAL A 164 -17.49 32.44 -15.42
C VAL A 164 -17.27 33.31 -16.65
N HIS A 165 -17.42 32.72 -17.85
CA HIS A 165 -17.33 33.45 -19.10
C HIS A 165 -18.66 34.12 -19.44
N THR A 166 -18.62 35.41 -19.77
CA THR A 166 -19.76 36.16 -20.31
C THR A 166 -19.58 36.26 -21.81
N GLU A 167 -20.56 35.76 -22.56
CA GLU A 167 -20.54 35.74 -24.04
C GLU A 167 -20.33 37.15 -24.60
N GLY A 168 -19.31 37.31 -25.42
CA GLY A 168 -18.98 38.61 -26.06
C GLY A 168 -17.97 39.48 -25.28
N TYR A 169 -17.43 39.07 -24.17
CA TYR A 169 -16.40 39.79 -23.40
C TYR A 169 -15.19 38.90 -23.10
N GLY A 170 -14.11 39.15 -23.82
CA GLY A 170 -12.78 38.61 -23.49
C GLY A 170 -12.57 37.15 -23.91
N GLU A 171 -11.31 36.76 -24.00
CA GLU A 171 -10.88 35.36 -24.16
C GLU A 171 -10.76 34.72 -22.78
N VAL A 172 -11.18 33.45 -22.65
CA VAL A 172 -10.90 32.64 -21.45
C VAL A 172 -9.41 32.32 -21.45
N GLU A 173 -8.68 32.72 -20.41
CA GLU A 173 -7.28 32.39 -20.29
C GLU A 173 -7.11 30.88 -20.12
N ALA A 174 -6.16 30.30 -20.86
CA ALA A 174 -5.84 28.89 -20.76
C ALA A 174 -5.10 28.62 -19.43
N GLU A 175 -5.64 27.72 -18.61
CA GLU A 175 -5.00 27.31 -17.36
C GLU A 175 -3.82 26.37 -17.59
N GLN A 176 -2.79 26.50 -16.75
CA GLN A 176 -1.72 25.53 -16.64
C GLN A 176 -2.04 24.55 -15.50
N LEU A 177 -2.55 23.38 -15.85
CA LEU A 177 -2.64 22.26 -14.90
C LEU A 177 -1.26 21.62 -14.72
N ILE A 178 -0.69 21.73 -13.53
CA ILE A 178 0.57 21.07 -13.17
C ILE A 178 0.26 19.92 -12.22
N LEU A 179 0.59 18.69 -12.65
CA LEU A 179 0.44 17.48 -11.85
C LEU A 179 1.75 17.17 -11.11
N GLY A 180 1.65 16.91 -9.82
CA GLY A 180 2.71 16.31 -9.02
C GLY A 180 2.63 14.80 -9.04
N ILE A 181 3.74 14.12 -8.76
CA ILE A 181 3.83 12.65 -8.73
C ILE A 181 4.47 12.19 -7.44
N ILE A 182 3.71 11.45 -6.62
CA ILE A 182 4.21 10.83 -5.41
C ILE A 182 4.46 9.36 -5.69
N THR A 183 5.68 8.90 -5.43
CA THR A 183 6.06 7.50 -5.64
C THR A 183 6.09 6.74 -4.31
N LEU A 184 5.20 5.75 -4.19
CA LEU A 184 5.18 4.80 -3.08
C LEU A 184 6.19 3.68 -3.36
N THR A 185 7.31 3.72 -2.66
CA THR A 185 8.35 2.69 -2.75
C THR A 185 8.25 1.76 -1.53
N PRO A 186 7.85 0.48 -1.70
CA PRO A 186 7.71 -0.45 -0.60
C PRO A 186 9.04 -0.72 0.10
N LYS A 187 9.06 -0.55 1.42
CA LYS A 187 10.19 -0.87 2.29
C LYS A 187 9.88 -2.05 3.17
N SER A 188 10.89 -2.87 3.47
CA SER A 188 10.73 -4.03 4.33
C SER A 188 10.74 -3.60 5.79
N ILE A 189 9.61 -3.77 6.48
CA ILE A 189 9.51 -3.67 7.93
C ILE A 189 9.71 -5.06 8.52
N LYS A 190 10.65 -5.18 9.47
CA LYS A 190 11.03 -6.46 10.08
C LYS A 190 10.92 -6.37 11.59
N LYS A 191 10.40 -7.44 12.20
CA LYS A 191 10.37 -7.60 13.65
C LYS A 191 10.86 -8.98 14.02
N TRP A 192 11.79 -9.03 14.98
CA TRP A 192 12.22 -10.26 15.63
C TRP A 192 11.46 -10.45 16.95
N VAL A 193 11.03 -11.67 17.19
CA VAL A 193 10.46 -12.11 18.47
C VAL A 193 11.34 -13.26 18.97
N GLY A 194 11.92 -13.10 20.13
CA GLY A 194 12.60 -14.19 20.85
C GLY A 194 11.56 -14.96 21.67
N ILE A 195 11.56 -16.26 21.56
CA ILE A 195 10.62 -17.16 22.22
C ILE A 195 11.43 -18.10 23.11
N SER A 196 11.04 -18.22 24.36
CA SER A 196 11.61 -19.19 25.28
C SER A 196 11.09 -20.59 25.00
N ASP A 197 11.83 -21.62 25.42
CA ASP A 197 11.40 -23.01 25.28
C ASP A 197 10.05 -23.30 25.92
N GLU A 198 9.71 -22.60 27.01
CA GLU A 198 8.38 -22.71 27.63
C GLU A 198 7.23 -22.27 26.69
N ALA A 199 7.47 -21.24 25.87
CA ALA A 199 6.47 -20.79 24.88
C ALA A 199 6.39 -21.73 23.67
N LEU A 200 7.43 -22.51 23.40
CA LEU A 200 7.39 -23.55 22.37
C LEU A 200 6.50 -24.74 22.76
N ASP A 201 6.27 -24.94 24.06
CA ASP A 201 5.36 -25.98 24.57
C ASP A 201 3.87 -25.61 24.43
N MET A 202 3.55 -24.38 24.00
CA MET A 202 2.17 -23.98 23.70
C MET A 202 1.57 -24.83 22.59
N ARG A 203 0.26 -25.06 22.65
CA ARG A 203 -0.47 -25.77 21.58
C ARG A 203 -0.42 -24.98 20.27
N GLY A 204 -0.50 -25.71 19.17
CA GLY A 204 -0.27 -25.15 17.81
C GLY A 204 -1.04 -23.88 17.52
N GLU A 205 -2.38 -23.87 17.70
CA GLU A 205 -3.21 -22.69 17.43
C GLU A 205 -2.89 -21.50 18.36
N GLU A 206 -2.73 -21.74 19.67
CA GLU A 206 -2.44 -20.68 20.65
C GLU A 206 -1.07 -20.04 20.37
N PHE A 207 -0.08 -20.86 20.02
CA PHE A 207 1.25 -20.40 19.64
C PHE A 207 1.20 -19.52 18.37
N LEU A 208 0.52 -19.98 17.33
CA LEU A 208 0.39 -19.22 16.10
C LEU A 208 -0.33 -17.88 16.33
N ARG A 209 -1.44 -17.88 17.07
CA ARG A 209 -2.14 -16.64 17.43
C ARG A 209 -1.23 -15.66 18.14
N TYR A 210 -0.47 -16.12 19.12
CA TYR A 210 0.45 -15.27 19.87
C TYR A 210 1.52 -14.64 18.97
N ILE A 211 2.17 -15.45 18.11
CA ILE A 211 3.26 -14.98 17.24
C ILE A 211 2.75 -14.01 16.17
N TYR A 212 1.68 -14.39 15.47
CA TYR A 212 1.13 -13.53 14.41
C TYR A 212 0.56 -12.24 14.96
N ASP A 213 -0.13 -12.29 16.10
CA ASP A 213 -0.68 -11.11 16.76
C ASP A 213 0.42 -10.12 17.18
N GLU A 214 1.46 -10.61 17.85
CA GLU A 214 2.58 -9.77 18.29
C GLU A 214 3.35 -9.17 17.07
N LEU A 215 3.67 -9.99 16.07
CA LEU A 215 4.39 -9.53 14.89
C LEU A 215 3.57 -8.49 14.11
N THR A 216 2.30 -8.78 13.84
CA THR A 216 1.42 -7.90 13.06
C THR A 216 1.17 -6.59 13.76
N TYR A 217 0.87 -6.63 15.05
CA TYR A 217 0.63 -5.42 15.84
C TYR A 217 1.87 -4.50 15.86
N LYS A 218 3.07 -5.06 16.06
CA LYS A 218 4.30 -4.26 16.05
C LYS A 218 4.65 -3.70 14.68
N ILE A 219 4.39 -4.47 13.62
CA ILE A 219 4.58 -4.01 12.24
C ILE A 219 3.60 -2.88 11.91
N ALA A 220 2.32 -3.02 12.28
CA ALA A 220 1.31 -1.97 12.11
C ALA A 220 1.71 -0.68 12.84
N LYS A 221 2.15 -0.79 14.08
CA LYS A 221 2.61 0.35 14.89
C LYS A 221 3.82 1.06 14.28
N GLU A 222 4.81 0.34 13.75
CA GLU A 222 5.97 0.95 13.08
C GLU A 222 5.57 1.57 11.72
N THR A 223 4.57 1.01 11.03
CA THR A 223 3.99 1.59 9.82
C THR A 223 3.30 2.92 10.14
N ALA A 224 2.46 2.97 11.18
CA ALA A 224 1.82 4.19 11.67
C ALA A 224 2.85 5.27 12.04
N LYS A 225 3.91 4.89 12.74
CA LYS A 225 5.02 5.79 13.09
C LYS A 225 5.73 6.33 11.86
N THR A 226 5.98 5.51 10.86
CA THR A 226 6.61 5.93 9.60
C THR A 226 5.73 6.94 8.87
N LEU A 227 4.42 6.71 8.79
CA LEU A 227 3.45 7.62 8.20
C LEU A 227 3.41 8.96 8.93
N LEU A 228 3.26 8.94 10.27
CA LEU A 228 3.21 10.16 11.07
C LEU A 228 4.49 11.00 10.95
N ASN A 229 5.66 10.36 10.91
CA ASN A 229 6.92 11.05 10.70
C ASN A 229 6.98 11.72 9.30
N LYS A 230 6.44 11.08 8.28
CA LYS A 230 6.37 11.68 6.93
C LYS A 230 5.43 12.87 6.91
N ILE A 231 4.23 12.75 7.49
CA ILE A 231 3.26 13.84 7.59
C ILE A 231 3.84 14.99 8.41
N ALA A 232 4.47 14.73 9.58
CA ALA A 232 5.04 15.75 10.44
C ALA A 232 6.17 16.57 9.78
N ASN A 233 6.80 16.03 8.73
CA ASN A 233 7.86 16.67 7.97
C ASN A 233 7.39 17.23 6.61
N LEU A 234 6.08 17.36 6.38
CA LEU A 234 5.56 17.99 5.19
C LEU A 234 5.93 19.49 5.16
N PRO A 235 6.21 20.03 3.96
CA PRO A 235 6.46 21.47 3.80
C PRO A 235 5.16 22.26 3.96
N ALA A 236 5.28 23.54 4.32
CA ALA A 236 4.14 24.45 4.44
C ALA A 236 3.55 24.87 3.07
N SER A 237 4.33 24.75 2.01
CA SER A 237 3.93 25.10 0.64
C SER A 237 4.54 24.12 -0.35
N LEU A 238 3.82 23.89 -1.44
CA LEU A 238 4.31 23.10 -2.56
C LEU A 238 5.54 23.77 -3.18
N SER A 239 6.56 22.96 -3.45
CA SER A 239 7.74 23.40 -4.20
C SER A 239 8.24 22.23 -5.06
N PRO A 240 8.64 22.52 -6.31
CA PRO A 240 9.23 21.49 -7.16
C PRO A 240 10.62 21.09 -6.63
N ASN A 241 11.01 19.86 -6.90
CA ASN A 241 12.36 19.38 -6.65
C ASN A 241 13.37 19.98 -7.65
N ALA A 242 14.65 19.55 -7.59
CA ALA A 242 15.70 20.04 -8.49
C ALA A 242 15.42 19.77 -9.99
N ASP A 243 14.60 18.79 -10.30
CA ASP A 243 14.19 18.40 -11.65
C ASP A 243 12.89 19.12 -12.10
N GLY A 244 12.36 20.03 -11.31
CA GLY A 244 11.12 20.76 -11.60
C GLY A 244 9.84 19.97 -11.35
N VAL A 245 9.92 18.80 -10.72
CA VAL A 245 8.76 17.90 -10.46
C VAL A 245 8.29 18.11 -9.02
N TYR A 246 6.97 18.18 -8.82
CA TYR A 246 6.36 18.17 -7.49
C TYR A 246 6.26 16.72 -7.01
N ASP A 247 7.09 16.35 -6.04
CA ASP A 247 7.21 14.99 -5.50
C ASP A 247 6.70 14.85 -4.05
N LYS A 248 6.19 15.96 -3.47
CA LYS A 248 5.63 16.01 -2.11
C LYS A 248 4.42 16.91 -2.07
N VAL A 249 3.44 16.52 -1.27
CA VAL A 249 2.31 17.37 -0.89
C VAL A 249 2.71 18.34 0.21
N SER A 250 1.94 19.41 0.40
CA SER A 250 2.11 20.36 1.50
C SER A 250 1.08 20.13 2.61
N ALA A 251 1.36 20.72 3.78
CA ALA A 251 0.45 20.74 4.91
C ALA A 251 0.40 22.14 5.51
N ASN A 252 -0.76 22.56 6.01
CA ASN A 252 -0.87 23.81 6.74
C ASN A 252 -0.19 23.68 8.12
N ILE A 253 0.54 24.70 8.54
CA ILE A 253 1.30 24.67 9.79
C ILE A 253 0.83 25.80 10.72
N ILE A 254 0.37 25.45 11.91
CA ILE A 254 0.00 26.36 13.00
C ILE A 254 1.04 26.21 14.11
N LYS A 255 1.53 27.30 14.66
CA LYS A 255 2.48 27.31 15.77
C LYS A 255 1.86 27.97 16.99
N GLU A 256 1.10 27.18 17.74
CA GLU A 256 0.37 27.65 18.93
C GLU A 256 0.51 26.64 20.09
N ALA A 257 0.28 27.12 21.31
CA ALA A 257 0.10 26.25 22.47
C ALA A 257 -1.32 25.64 22.47
N PRO A 258 -1.53 24.52 23.17
CA PRO A 258 -2.87 23.97 23.34
C PRO A 258 -3.83 25.00 23.95
N ALA A 259 -4.85 25.39 23.18
CA ALA A 259 -5.89 26.35 23.57
C ALA A 259 -7.25 25.91 23.01
N ILE A 260 -8.34 26.49 23.52
CA ILE A 260 -9.71 26.13 23.18
C ILE A 260 -9.97 26.21 21.66
N GLY A 261 -9.44 27.23 20.98
CA GLY A 261 -9.67 27.46 19.56
C GLY A 261 -8.65 26.80 18.63
N THR A 262 -7.59 26.17 19.14
CA THR A 262 -6.48 25.66 18.30
C THR A 262 -6.94 24.55 17.36
N ILE A 263 -7.77 23.63 17.83
CA ILE A 263 -8.31 22.52 17.00
C ILE A 263 -9.27 23.06 15.93
N ALA A 264 -10.15 23.99 16.29
CA ALA A 264 -11.06 24.60 15.32
C ALA A 264 -10.32 25.37 14.22
N LYS A 265 -9.25 26.11 14.57
CA LYS A 265 -8.36 26.74 13.59
C LYS A 265 -7.67 25.72 12.69
N ALA A 266 -7.23 24.59 13.26
CA ALA A 266 -6.58 23.56 12.47
C ALA A 266 -7.56 22.92 11.46
N ILE A 267 -8.79 22.68 11.87
CA ILE A 267 -9.85 22.15 11.01
C ILE A 267 -10.18 23.15 9.89
N SER A 268 -10.31 24.44 10.20
CA SER A 268 -10.63 25.47 9.19
C SER A 268 -9.51 25.71 8.16
N ASN A 269 -8.31 25.20 8.41
CA ASN A 269 -7.18 25.25 7.47
C ASN A 269 -7.01 23.98 6.64
N LEU A 270 -7.92 23.01 6.75
CA LEU A 270 -7.90 21.82 5.90
C LEU A 270 -8.53 22.14 4.54
N ASN A 271 -8.22 21.30 3.55
CA ASN A 271 -8.86 21.34 2.24
C ASN A 271 -10.35 21.02 2.39
N ASP A 272 -11.21 21.67 1.59
CA ASP A 272 -12.68 21.49 1.58
C ASP A 272 -13.12 20.05 1.21
N GLU A 273 -12.24 19.26 0.61
CA GLU A 273 -12.47 17.87 0.26
C GLU A 273 -12.36 16.90 1.45
N THR A 274 -11.81 17.34 2.60
CA THR A 274 -11.64 16.52 3.79
C THR A 274 -13.00 16.18 4.42
N ARG A 275 -13.23 14.91 4.75
CA ARG A 275 -14.52 14.41 5.25
C ARG A 275 -14.43 13.84 6.66
N ASP A 276 -13.47 12.94 6.93
CA ASP A 276 -13.31 12.27 8.23
C ASP A 276 -12.13 12.88 8.99
N ILE A 277 -12.44 13.89 9.80
CA ILE A 277 -11.41 14.64 10.52
C ILE A 277 -10.91 13.80 11.70
N THR A 278 -9.65 13.46 11.64
CA THR A 278 -8.95 12.73 12.69
C THR A 278 -7.86 13.62 13.31
N VAL A 279 -7.82 13.66 14.64
CA VAL A 279 -6.83 14.39 15.43
C VAL A 279 -5.89 13.41 16.09
N VAL A 280 -4.64 13.41 15.69
CA VAL A 280 -3.60 12.51 16.23
C VAL A 280 -2.70 13.26 17.19
N MET A 281 -2.59 12.80 18.42
CA MET A 281 -1.75 13.39 19.45
C MET A 281 -1.33 12.42 20.55
N ASN A 282 -0.40 12.84 21.39
CA ASN A 282 -0.05 12.12 22.61
C ASN A 282 -1.11 12.33 23.71
N LYS A 283 -1.36 11.33 24.56
CA LYS A 283 -2.30 11.45 25.68
C LYS A 283 -1.99 12.62 26.64
N LEU A 284 -0.72 12.94 26.84
CA LEU A 284 -0.33 14.09 27.67
C LEU A 284 -0.70 15.42 26.99
N THR A 285 -0.63 15.48 25.67
CA THR A 285 -1.08 16.66 24.89
C THR A 285 -2.59 16.82 24.97
N TRP A 286 -3.34 15.72 24.87
CA TRP A 286 -4.78 15.72 25.09
C TRP A 286 -5.13 16.28 26.49
N GLY A 287 -4.39 15.84 27.53
CA GLY A 287 -4.56 16.39 28.88
C GLY A 287 -4.36 17.90 28.94
N ALA A 288 -3.34 18.43 28.25
CA ALA A 288 -3.10 19.87 28.17
C ALA A 288 -4.25 20.64 27.47
N PHE A 289 -4.84 20.07 26.42
CA PHE A 289 -6.04 20.66 25.79
C PHE A 289 -7.24 20.63 26.73
N LYS A 290 -7.47 19.55 27.47
CA LYS A 290 -8.55 19.47 28.46
C LYS A 290 -8.33 20.43 29.63
N GLU A 291 -7.09 20.62 30.08
CA GLU A 291 -6.74 21.62 31.08
C GLU A 291 -7.07 23.04 30.58
N ALA A 292 -6.71 23.37 29.33
CA ALA A 292 -7.06 24.65 28.73
C ALA A 292 -8.59 24.85 28.64
N GLN A 293 -9.33 23.78 28.34
CA GLN A 293 -10.80 23.79 28.33
C GLN A 293 -11.37 24.07 29.72
N TYR A 294 -10.87 23.42 30.75
CA TYR A 294 -11.29 23.62 32.14
C TYR A 294 -10.99 25.04 32.61
N ASN A 295 -9.77 25.53 32.37
CA ASN A 295 -9.35 26.87 32.77
C ASN A 295 -10.13 27.96 32.04
N GLY A 296 -10.55 27.72 30.80
CA GLY A 296 -11.37 28.61 30.01
C GLY A 296 -12.88 28.51 30.31
N ASN A 297 -13.29 27.63 31.21
CA ASN A 297 -14.70 27.36 31.58
C ASN A 297 -15.58 27.07 30.35
N TYR A 298 -15.05 26.38 29.33
CA TYR A 298 -15.72 26.05 28.08
C TYR A 298 -16.50 24.76 28.21
N ALA A 299 -17.84 24.84 28.05
CA ALA A 299 -18.76 23.71 28.30
C ALA A 299 -18.77 22.66 27.18
N ASN A 300 -18.53 23.08 25.91
CA ASN A 300 -18.57 22.17 24.77
C ASN A 300 -17.25 21.42 24.62
N ASP A 301 -17.29 20.24 23.97
CA ASP A 301 -16.05 19.52 23.69
C ASP A 301 -15.24 20.23 22.58
N ILE A 302 -13.96 20.49 22.84
CA ILE A 302 -13.05 21.14 21.87
C ILE A 302 -12.71 20.21 20.69
N PHE A 303 -12.99 18.92 20.80
CA PHE A 303 -12.81 17.92 19.75
C PHE A 303 -14.11 17.55 19.04
N GLU A 304 -15.19 18.32 19.25
CA GLU A 304 -16.47 18.06 18.60
C GLU A 304 -16.32 18.03 17.06
N GLY A 305 -16.85 16.98 16.43
CA GLY A 305 -16.74 16.77 14.97
C GLY A 305 -15.41 16.14 14.50
N ALA A 306 -14.51 15.79 15.41
CA ALA A 306 -13.25 15.12 15.07
C ALA A 306 -13.02 13.87 15.91
N THR A 307 -12.45 12.85 15.33
CA THR A 307 -12.05 11.64 16.06
C THR A 307 -10.64 11.77 16.61
N VAL A 308 -10.46 11.55 17.91
CA VAL A 308 -9.15 11.63 18.56
C VAL A 308 -8.47 10.27 18.58
N VAL A 309 -7.29 10.20 18.00
CA VAL A 309 -6.43 9.01 18.00
C VAL A 309 -5.15 9.28 18.80
N PHE A 310 -4.84 8.38 19.74
CA PHE A 310 -3.66 8.52 20.58
C PHE A 310 -2.46 7.78 19.98
N ASN A 311 -1.39 8.53 19.71
CA ASN A 311 -0.15 7.93 19.24
C ASN A 311 1.07 8.56 19.90
N ASN A 312 1.93 7.71 20.49
CA ASN A 312 3.14 8.18 21.21
C ASN A 312 4.31 8.52 20.27
N THR A 313 4.15 8.41 18.95
CA THR A 313 5.16 8.86 17.98
C THR A 313 5.30 10.39 18.02
N LEU A 314 4.19 11.09 18.21
CA LEU A 314 4.22 12.52 18.41
C LEU A 314 4.64 12.84 19.86
N PRO A 315 5.54 13.80 20.06
CA PRO A 315 5.95 14.22 21.40
C PRO A 315 4.76 14.83 22.13
N ALA A 316 4.79 14.74 23.47
CA ALA A 316 3.87 15.54 24.27
C ALA A 316 4.21 17.01 24.15
N TYR A 317 3.21 17.90 24.22
CA TYR A 317 3.46 19.35 24.15
C TYR A 317 4.50 19.81 25.18
N SER A 318 4.49 19.27 26.39
CA SER A 318 5.44 19.58 27.44
C SER A 318 6.89 19.22 27.07
N SER A 319 7.11 18.13 26.36
CA SER A 319 8.43 17.60 25.98
C SER A 319 8.84 17.98 24.53
N ALA A 320 7.95 18.56 23.74
CA ALA A 320 8.24 18.97 22.39
C ALA A 320 9.25 20.15 22.35
N ASN A 321 10.17 20.09 21.41
CA ASN A 321 11.08 21.19 21.12
C ASN A 321 10.36 22.33 20.37
N ALA A 322 10.98 23.53 20.33
CA ALA A 322 10.49 24.64 19.53
C ALA A 322 10.32 24.21 18.05
N ASN A 323 9.20 24.59 17.43
CA ASN A 323 8.77 24.24 16.09
C ASN A 323 8.50 22.74 15.85
N GLN A 324 8.62 21.88 16.85
CA GLN A 324 8.30 20.46 16.70
C GLN A 324 6.78 20.25 16.71
N VAL A 325 6.29 19.43 15.76
CA VAL A 325 4.89 19.05 15.65
C VAL A 325 4.51 18.15 16.81
N TYR A 326 3.45 18.50 17.56
CA TYR A 326 2.93 17.74 18.69
C TYR A 326 1.51 17.23 18.46
N CYS A 327 0.80 17.75 17.45
CA CYS A 327 -0.53 17.32 17.06
C CYS A 327 -0.68 17.43 15.54
N ILE A 328 -1.38 16.47 14.93
CA ILE A 328 -1.72 16.43 13.51
C ILE A 328 -3.24 16.33 13.39
N VAL A 329 -3.84 17.20 12.61
CA VAL A 329 -5.27 17.22 12.31
C VAL A 329 -5.43 17.00 10.82
N GLY A 330 -6.29 16.08 10.39
CA GLY A 330 -6.51 15.86 8.97
C GLY A 330 -7.35 14.62 8.68
N ASP A 331 -7.54 14.37 7.39
CA ASP A 331 -8.23 13.19 6.88
C ASP A 331 -7.17 12.16 6.44
N PHE A 332 -7.18 11.01 7.09
CA PHE A 332 -6.23 9.93 6.80
C PHE A 332 -6.71 8.99 5.70
N ASP A 333 -8.01 8.95 5.41
CA ASP A 333 -8.56 8.10 4.35
C ASP A 333 -8.27 8.69 2.96
N THR A 334 -8.50 9.98 2.78
CA THR A 334 -8.24 10.67 1.51
C THR A 334 -6.79 11.15 1.40
N GLY A 335 -6.23 11.66 2.50
CA GLY A 335 -4.91 12.29 2.54
C GLY A 335 -3.71 11.36 2.59
N ALA A 336 -3.89 10.09 2.98
CA ALA A 336 -2.79 9.14 3.12
C ALA A 336 -3.09 7.81 2.43
N LEU A 337 -2.05 7.16 1.93
CA LEU A 337 -2.15 5.89 1.24
C LEU A 337 -1.13 4.89 1.76
N ALA A 338 -1.59 3.66 2.02
CA ALA A 338 -0.75 2.52 2.38
C ALA A 338 -0.81 1.46 1.29
N ASN A 339 0.33 1.15 0.65
CA ASN A 339 0.45 0.08 -0.33
C ASN A 339 1.14 -1.14 0.28
N TYR A 340 0.51 -2.31 0.13
CA TYR A 340 0.99 -3.62 0.57
C TYR A 340 1.19 -4.53 -0.66
N PRO A 341 2.38 -4.58 -1.27
CA PRO A 341 2.61 -5.30 -2.53
C PRO A 341 2.29 -6.79 -2.48
N ASN A 342 2.42 -7.40 -1.30
CA ASN A 342 2.16 -8.82 -1.09
C ASN A 342 0.81 -9.07 -0.38
N GLY A 343 -0.10 -8.09 -0.40
CA GLY A 343 -1.35 -8.19 0.35
C GLY A 343 -1.13 -8.22 1.86
N ASP A 344 -1.94 -9.00 2.56
CA ASP A 344 -1.87 -9.13 4.02
C ASP A 344 -0.82 -10.15 4.50
N ASP A 345 -0.04 -10.74 3.60
CA ASP A 345 0.95 -11.76 3.93
C ASP A 345 2.14 -11.21 4.72
N ILE A 346 2.45 -11.89 5.82
CA ILE A 346 3.67 -11.70 6.59
C ILE A 346 4.59 -12.87 6.33
N THR A 347 5.78 -12.59 5.81
CA THR A 347 6.80 -13.62 5.66
C THR A 347 7.45 -13.90 7.00
N ILE A 348 7.35 -15.14 7.48
CA ILE A 348 7.99 -15.59 8.71
C ILE A 348 9.26 -16.36 8.36
N LYS A 349 10.32 -16.08 9.09
CA LYS A 349 11.59 -16.83 9.07
C LYS A 349 11.97 -17.21 10.47
N PHE A 350 12.47 -18.45 10.60
CA PHE A 350 12.85 -19.05 11.84
C PHE A 350 14.38 -19.16 11.93
N ASP A 351 14.95 -18.91 13.10
CA ASP A 351 16.38 -19.07 13.38
C ASP A 351 16.57 -19.67 14.78
N ASP A 352 16.98 -20.94 14.81
CA ASP A 352 17.29 -21.73 16.00
C ASP A 352 18.81 -21.80 16.27
N LYS A 353 19.65 -21.22 15.39
CA LYS A 353 21.10 -21.42 15.44
C LYS A 353 21.87 -20.28 16.07
N THR A 354 21.35 -19.07 16.01
CA THR A 354 22.12 -17.87 16.37
C THR A 354 22.29 -17.71 17.88
N GLU A 355 21.37 -18.22 18.69
CA GLU A 355 21.38 -18.08 20.16
C GLU A 355 21.17 -19.42 20.90
N MET A 356 21.80 -20.48 20.41
CA MET A 356 21.75 -21.82 21.01
C MET A 356 22.18 -21.88 22.48
N THR A 357 22.91 -20.88 22.96
CA THR A 357 23.39 -20.82 24.35
C THR A 357 22.42 -20.13 25.32
N SER A 358 21.34 -19.55 24.80
CA SER A 358 20.39 -18.75 25.58
C SER A 358 19.00 -19.37 25.69
N ASP A 359 18.79 -20.58 25.14
CA ASP A 359 17.50 -21.28 25.07
C ASP A 359 16.37 -20.39 24.49
N ILE A 360 16.75 -19.53 23.49
CA ILE A 360 15.85 -18.61 22.82
C ILE A 360 15.83 -18.93 21.33
N VAL A 361 14.66 -19.20 20.82
CA VAL A 361 14.39 -19.31 19.39
C VAL A 361 13.93 -17.96 18.85
N ARG A 362 14.51 -17.51 17.74
CA ARG A 362 14.13 -16.24 17.12
C ARG A 362 13.24 -16.46 15.91
N ILE A 363 12.11 -15.76 15.90
CA ILE A 363 11.20 -15.70 14.77
C ILE A 363 11.22 -14.29 14.18
N LEU A 364 11.50 -14.20 12.86
CA LEU A 364 11.49 -12.97 12.12
C LEU A 364 10.20 -12.85 11.32
N GLY A 365 9.36 -11.86 11.67
CA GLY A 365 8.29 -11.40 10.80
C GLY A 365 8.77 -10.27 9.87
N ARG A 366 8.42 -10.36 8.60
CA ARG A 366 8.73 -9.33 7.59
C ARG A 366 7.51 -9.03 6.74
N ARG A 367 7.25 -7.73 6.52
CA ARG A 367 6.23 -7.24 5.60
C ARG A 367 6.77 -6.09 4.76
N PHE A 368 6.39 -6.03 3.50
CA PHE A 368 6.70 -4.90 2.63
C PHE A 368 5.54 -3.90 2.68
N VAL A 369 5.87 -2.64 2.96
CA VAL A 369 4.88 -1.56 3.09
C VAL A 369 5.44 -0.29 2.49
N ALA A 370 4.62 0.44 1.76
CA ALA A 370 4.85 1.83 1.40
C ALA A 370 3.71 2.69 1.94
N VAL A 371 4.02 3.75 2.68
CA VAL A 371 3.04 4.71 3.19
C VAL A 371 3.47 6.12 2.80
N GLU A 372 2.57 6.89 2.18
CA GLU A 372 2.83 8.27 1.79
C GLU A 372 1.57 9.13 1.98
N PRO A 373 1.73 10.42 2.36
CA PRO A 373 0.68 11.40 2.19
C PRO A 373 0.52 11.71 0.70
N VAL A 374 -0.72 11.75 0.19
CA VAL A 374 -1.01 11.80 -1.26
C VAL A 374 -1.85 13.00 -1.69
N GLN A 375 -2.52 13.68 -0.77
CA GLN A 375 -3.37 14.83 -1.07
C GLN A 375 -2.80 16.11 -0.47
N ASP A 376 -2.77 17.18 -1.26
CA ASP A 376 -2.30 18.49 -0.80
C ASP A 376 -3.23 19.10 0.25
N LYS A 377 -2.67 19.69 1.29
CA LYS A 377 -3.39 20.35 2.40
C LYS A 377 -4.46 19.50 3.09
N ALA A 378 -4.39 18.16 2.96
CA ALA A 378 -5.24 17.24 3.71
C ALA A 378 -4.90 17.20 5.21
N PHE A 379 -3.73 17.77 5.58
CA PHE A 379 -3.24 17.78 6.96
C PHE A 379 -2.92 19.20 7.42
N CYS A 380 -3.23 19.47 8.70
CA CYS A 380 -2.80 20.64 9.43
C CYS A 380 -1.90 20.21 10.60
N LEU A 381 -0.68 20.72 10.62
CA LEU A 381 0.34 20.41 11.62
C LEU A 381 0.35 21.47 12.72
N ILE A 382 0.18 21.06 13.96
CA ILE A 382 0.26 21.97 15.10
C ILE A 382 1.62 21.79 15.79
N GLY A 383 2.47 22.78 15.65
CA GLY A 383 3.80 22.84 16.22
C GLY A 383 3.89 23.70 17.48
N LYS A 384 4.86 23.39 18.34
CA LYS A 384 5.16 24.22 19.51
C LYS A 384 5.75 25.54 19.06
N PRO A 385 5.22 26.69 19.53
CA PRO A 385 5.81 27.98 19.20
C PRO A 385 7.27 28.06 19.66
N ALA A 386 8.09 28.81 18.94
CA ALA A 386 9.41 29.17 19.44
C ALA A 386 9.22 30.01 20.72
N SER A 387 9.94 29.66 21.78
CA SER A 387 9.99 30.53 22.96
C SER A 387 10.46 31.93 22.54
N VAL A 388 9.64 32.91 22.78
CA VAL A 388 10.02 34.32 22.61
C VAL A 388 11.01 34.68 23.69
#